data_9955728250b8f22300ac65b8db4089b6
#
_entry.id   9955728250b8f22300ac65b8db4089b6
#
_cell.length_a   1.000
_cell.length_b   1.000
_cell.length_c   1.000
_cell.angle_alpha   90.00
_cell.angle_beta   90.00
_cell.angle_gamma   90.00
#
_symmetry.space_group_name_H-M   'P 1'
#
loop_
_entity.id
_entity.type
_entity.pdbx_description
1 polymer ?
#
loop_
_entity_poly.entity_id
_entity_poly.type
_entity_poly.pdbx_seq_one_letter_code
_entity_poly.pdbx_strand_id
1 'polypeptide(L)'
;YKEIARLVGFEPDYQVVVEWDAVGEIVKAMGGVYYDVPRNMNYDDPYQDLHIHQTKGYRLLSGSDVMQVLRYRHDTDSRYGYADGDLGRIKTQQSLLKAMIEQLLQLKNVTKIGDFARVVKNNVTSDLTFEEMLWFGSQAVMGGLKIENVNFVTMPNTNKSCYSRVYHRMQSYVTPNAQELLDLVNNELSPFVEKFTMRDLDIMSVNSDGSVSSSTGHVEDSKAAQPQNHHSSSGSQTGTGDSGTTTDPGTATDPGNTGDNSGTTVDPGNTGDNSGGTTVDP
;
A
#
# COMPACT_ATOMS: atom_id res chain seq x y z
N TYR A 1 12.80 -4.10 1.13
CA TYR A 1 13.81 -4.54 0.17
C TYR A 1 13.90 -6.08 0.18
N LYS A 2 14.35 -6.70 1.28
CA LYS A 2 14.51 -8.15 1.39
C LYS A 2 13.23 -8.94 1.13
N GLU A 3 12.09 -8.45 1.59
CA GLU A 3 10.80 -9.11 1.39
C GLU A 3 10.37 -9.07 -0.09
N ILE A 4 10.67 -7.96 -0.78
CA ILE A 4 10.42 -7.88 -2.22
C ILE A 4 11.34 -8.85 -2.97
N ALA A 5 12.63 -8.88 -2.63
CA ALA A 5 13.60 -9.80 -3.24
C ALA A 5 13.17 -11.27 -3.08
N ARG A 6 12.62 -11.64 -1.92
CA ARG A 6 12.08 -12.99 -1.70
C ARG A 6 10.87 -13.30 -2.59
N LEU A 7 9.97 -12.32 -2.75
CA LEU A 7 8.77 -12.49 -3.57
C LEU A 7 9.09 -12.62 -5.07
N VAL A 8 10.08 -11.87 -5.57
CA VAL A 8 10.40 -11.84 -7.01
C VAL A 8 11.58 -12.75 -7.39
N GLY A 9 12.33 -13.28 -6.40
CA GLY A 9 13.44 -14.21 -6.61
C GLY A 9 14.79 -13.55 -6.94
N PHE A 10 14.87 -12.21 -6.99
CA PHE A 10 16.13 -11.48 -7.21
C PHE A 10 16.15 -10.17 -6.43
N GLU A 11 17.33 -9.64 -6.18
CA GLU A 11 17.48 -8.35 -5.51
C GLU A 11 17.32 -7.21 -6.54
N PRO A 12 16.42 -6.24 -6.29
CA PRO A 12 16.37 -5.01 -7.05
C PRO A 12 17.69 -4.22 -6.90
N ASP A 13 18.15 -3.61 -7.99
CA ASP A 13 19.41 -2.84 -7.97
C ASP A 13 19.30 -1.56 -7.13
N TYR A 14 18.14 -0.91 -7.19
CA TYR A 14 17.87 0.34 -6.49
C TYR A 14 16.49 0.36 -5.85
N GLN A 15 16.38 1.18 -4.79
CA GLN A 15 15.10 1.48 -4.17
C GLN A 15 14.85 3.00 -4.16
N VAL A 16 13.58 3.35 -4.25
CA VAL A 16 13.11 4.71 -4.09
C VAL A 16 11.92 4.70 -3.14
N VAL A 17 12.09 5.32 -1.98
CA VAL A 17 11.03 5.48 -0.98
C VAL A 17 10.57 6.93 -1.01
N VAL A 18 9.30 7.13 -1.31
CA VAL A 18 8.67 8.44 -1.41
C VAL A 18 7.72 8.61 -0.26
N GLU A 19 8.03 9.54 0.63
CA GLU A 19 7.11 9.94 1.69
C GLU A 19 5.88 10.64 1.09
N TRP A 20 4.75 10.56 1.78
CA TRP A 20 3.52 11.16 1.27
C TRP A 20 3.70 12.65 0.94
N ASP A 21 4.26 13.42 1.85
CA ASP A 21 4.45 14.87 1.65
C ASP A 21 5.38 15.18 0.48
N ALA A 22 6.34 14.30 0.21
CA ALA A 22 7.24 14.41 -0.92
C ALA A 22 6.53 14.37 -2.27
N VAL A 23 5.45 13.59 -2.40
CA VAL A 23 4.65 13.55 -3.64
C VAL A 23 4.06 14.91 -3.95
N GLY A 24 3.55 15.61 -2.93
CA GLY A 24 3.02 16.97 -3.09
C GLY A 24 4.07 17.96 -3.60
N GLU A 25 5.29 17.92 -3.04
CA GLU A 25 6.39 18.80 -3.46
C GLU A 25 6.91 18.45 -4.88
N ILE A 26 6.95 17.17 -5.24
CA ILE A 26 7.29 16.72 -6.59
C ILE A 26 6.28 17.26 -7.60
N VAL A 27 4.98 17.13 -7.33
CA VAL A 27 3.91 17.64 -8.20
C VAL A 27 3.99 19.18 -8.32
N LYS A 28 4.26 19.87 -7.23
CA LYS A 28 4.49 21.32 -7.23
C LYS A 28 5.68 21.73 -8.11
N ALA A 29 6.78 21.00 -8.04
CA ALA A 29 7.96 21.22 -8.90
C ALA A 29 7.65 20.97 -10.38
N MET A 30 6.72 20.06 -10.70
CA MET A 30 6.21 19.84 -12.05
C MET A 30 5.31 20.98 -12.56
N GLY A 31 4.79 21.80 -11.67
CA GLY A 31 3.77 22.82 -11.99
C GLY A 31 2.33 22.27 -11.92
N GLY A 32 2.13 21.17 -11.23
CA GLY A 32 0.87 20.44 -11.16
C GLY A 32 0.83 19.24 -12.10
N VAL A 33 -0.22 18.46 -12.04
CA VAL A 33 -0.48 17.31 -12.94
C VAL A 33 -1.90 17.36 -13.48
N TYR A 34 -2.07 17.20 -14.78
CA TYR A 34 -3.38 17.02 -15.39
C TYR A 34 -3.84 15.59 -15.16
N TYR A 35 -5.00 15.45 -14.52
CA TYR A 35 -5.54 14.15 -14.20
C TYR A 35 -7.07 14.16 -14.24
N ASP A 36 -7.65 13.06 -14.72
CA ASP A 36 -9.09 12.81 -14.67
C ASP A 36 -9.46 12.13 -13.36
N VAL A 37 -9.90 12.93 -12.39
CA VAL A 37 -10.33 12.43 -11.09
C VAL A 37 -11.53 11.50 -11.28
N PRO A 38 -11.44 10.22 -10.89
CA PRO A 38 -12.41 9.21 -11.33
C PRO A 38 -13.79 9.37 -10.69
N ARG A 39 -13.87 10.09 -9.57
CA ARG A 39 -15.11 10.26 -8.80
C ARG A 39 -15.08 11.49 -7.90
N ASN A 40 -16.22 11.91 -7.40
CA ASN A 40 -16.27 12.83 -6.27
C ASN A 40 -15.73 12.13 -5.02
N MET A 41 -14.97 12.87 -4.22
CA MET A 41 -14.33 12.40 -3.00
C MET A 41 -14.63 13.40 -1.89
N ASN A 42 -15.24 12.93 -0.80
CA ASN A 42 -15.64 13.78 0.32
C ASN A 42 -15.40 13.06 1.64
N TYR A 43 -14.22 13.27 2.21
CA TYR A 43 -13.81 12.63 3.44
C TYR A 43 -13.20 13.64 4.39
N ASP A 44 -13.65 13.63 5.63
CA ASP A 44 -13.12 14.43 6.73
C ASP A 44 -12.80 13.55 7.92
N ASP A 45 -11.56 13.65 8.39
CA ASP A 45 -11.07 13.03 9.62
C ASP A 45 -10.39 14.09 10.48
N PRO A 46 -11.09 14.66 11.45
CA PRO A 46 -10.54 15.69 12.33
C PRO A 46 -9.43 15.19 13.25
N TYR A 47 -9.33 13.87 13.49
CA TYR A 47 -8.27 13.30 14.32
C TYR A 47 -6.92 13.26 13.63
N GLN A 48 -6.92 13.15 12.28
CA GLN A 48 -5.71 13.14 11.46
C GLN A 48 -5.50 14.45 10.71
N ASP A 49 -6.33 15.47 10.93
CA ASP A 49 -6.34 16.72 10.16
C ASP A 49 -6.38 16.44 8.65
N LEU A 50 -7.21 15.46 8.26
CA LEU A 50 -7.31 15.01 6.87
C LEU A 50 -8.64 15.46 6.26
N HIS A 51 -8.54 16.34 5.28
CA HIS A 51 -9.67 16.87 4.53
C HIS A 51 -9.51 16.55 3.05
N ILE A 52 -10.44 15.79 2.49
CA ILE A 52 -10.44 15.38 1.09
C ILE A 52 -11.73 15.88 0.43
N HIS A 53 -11.60 16.87 -0.44
CA HIS A 53 -12.71 17.45 -1.20
C HIS A 53 -12.32 17.58 -2.66
N GLN A 54 -12.58 16.52 -3.44
CA GLN A 54 -12.23 16.49 -4.85
C GLN A 54 -13.47 16.21 -5.69
N THR A 55 -13.63 16.96 -6.79
CA THR A 55 -14.69 16.72 -7.75
C THR A 55 -14.18 15.83 -8.88
N LYS A 56 -15.05 14.97 -9.39
CA LYS A 56 -14.80 14.16 -10.59
C LYS A 56 -14.49 15.06 -11.79
N GLY A 57 -13.56 14.62 -12.63
CA GLY A 57 -13.28 15.23 -13.93
C GLY A 57 -11.82 15.58 -14.16
N TYR A 58 -11.52 15.88 -15.43
CA TYR A 58 -10.17 16.19 -15.90
C TYR A 58 -9.81 17.65 -15.60
N ARG A 59 -8.73 17.86 -14.86
CA ARG A 59 -8.21 19.18 -14.52
C ARG A 59 -6.76 19.13 -14.07
N LEU A 60 -6.14 20.30 -13.97
CA LEU A 60 -4.84 20.45 -13.33
C LEU A 60 -5.00 20.31 -11.81
N LEU A 61 -4.29 19.37 -11.23
CA LEU A 61 -4.21 19.15 -9.78
C LEU A 61 -2.94 19.79 -9.23
N SER A 62 -3.07 20.48 -8.11
CA SER A 62 -1.93 20.92 -7.30
C SER A 62 -1.34 19.73 -6.51
N GLY A 63 -0.19 19.95 -5.87
CA GLY A 63 0.38 18.93 -4.97
C GLY A 63 -0.58 18.53 -3.85
N SER A 64 -1.30 19.49 -3.28
CA SER A 64 -2.32 19.23 -2.26
C SER A 64 -3.50 18.40 -2.79
N ASP A 65 -3.98 18.70 -4.01
CA ASP A 65 -5.08 17.94 -4.62
C ASP A 65 -4.66 16.49 -4.89
N VAL A 66 -3.43 16.30 -5.38
CA VAL A 66 -2.86 14.97 -5.62
C VAL A 66 -2.81 14.16 -4.33
N MET A 67 -2.38 14.78 -3.22
CA MET A 67 -2.35 14.13 -1.92
C MET A 67 -3.74 13.68 -1.46
N GLN A 68 -4.76 14.49 -1.69
CA GLN A 68 -6.14 14.12 -1.38
C GLN A 68 -6.59 12.91 -2.21
N VAL A 69 -6.33 12.93 -3.53
CA VAL A 69 -6.71 11.82 -4.43
C VAL A 69 -6.02 10.51 -4.04
N LEU A 70 -4.73 10.56 -3.69
CA LEU A 70 -3.95 9.38 -3.31
C LEU A 70 -4.40 8.76 -1.98
N ARG A 71 -4.87 9.59 -1.05
CA ARG A 71 -5.27 9.16 0.29
C ARG A 71 -6.74 8.72 0.36
N TYR A 72 -7.55 9.13 -0.60
CA TYR A 72 -8.97 8.82 -0.59
C TYR A 72 -9.24 7.31 -0.73
N ARG A 73 -10.15 6.80 0.09
CA ARG A 73 -10.63 5.42 0.07
C ARG A 73 -12.15 5.34 -0.03
N HIS A 74 -12.84 6.09 0.81
CA HIS A 74 -14.29 6.20 0.87
C HIS A 74 -14.69 7.55 1.45
N ASP A 75 -15.95 7.93 1.31
CA ASP A 75 -16.50 9.13 1.95
C ASP A 75 -16.63 8.95 3.47
N THR A 76 -16.75 10.04 4.20
CA THR A 76 -16.83 10.04 5.67
C THR A 76 -17.93 9.12 6.21
N ASP A 77 -19.07 9.06 5.52
CA ASP A 77 -20.19 8.20 5.90
C ASP A 77 -20.04 6.73 5.44
N SER A 78 -18.94 6.41 4.77
CA SER A 78 -18.62 5.07 4.23
C SER A 78 -19.63 4.49 3.22
N ARG A 79 -20.68 5.25 2.85
CA ARG A 79 -21.69 4.81 1.86
C ARG A 79 -21.17 4.86 0.44
N TYR A 80 -20.23 5.76 0.17
CA TYR A 80 -19.62 5.93 -1.14
C TYR A 80 -18.13 5.71 -1.01
N GLY A 81 -17.56 5.02 -1.97
CA GLY A 81 -16.15 4.67 -2.01
C GLY A 81 -15.83 3.99 -3.32
N TYR A 82 -14.65 3.44 -3.45
CA TYR A 82 -14.35 2.58 -4.60
C TYR A 82 -15.15 1.29 -4.49
N ALA A 83 -15.79 0.88 -5.60
CA ALA A 83 -16.57 -0.37 -5.63
C ALA A 83 -15.71 -1.59 -5.29
N ASP A 84 -14.44 -1.57 -5.71
CA ASP A 84 -13.45 -2.61 -5.45
C ASP A 84 -12.67 -2.36 -4.14
N GLY A 85 -13.12 -1.44 -3.28
CA GLY A 85 -12.46 -1.10 -2.02
C GLY A 85 -11.01 -0.64 -2.23
N ASP A 86 -10.07 -1.30 -1.57
CA ASP A 86 -8.65 -0.95 -1.63
C ASP A 86 -8.03 -1.12 -3.02
N LEU A 87 -8.50 -2.09 -3.81
CA LEU A 87 -8.05 -2.27 -5.19
C LEU A 87 -8.39 -1.07 -6.08
N GLY A 88 -9.53 -0.43 -5.86
CA GLY A 88 -9.90 0.80 -6.55
C GLY A 88 -8.95 1.96 -6.22
N ARG A 89 -8.52 2.08 -4.97
CA ARG A 89 -7.50 3.05 -4.54
C ARG A 89 -6.17 2.76 -5.24
N ILE A 90 -5.70 1.52 -5.26
CA ILE A 90 -4.46 1.12 -5.94
C ILE A 90 -4.51 1.47 -7.43
N LYS A 91 -5.61 1.18 -8.12
CA LYS A 91 -5.80 1.56 -9.53
C LYS A 91 -5.72 3.08 -9.74
N THR A 92 -6.30 3.86 -8.83
CA THR A 92 -6.24 5.33 -8.88
C THR A 92 -4.81 5.82 -8.64
N GLN A 93 -4.10 5.27 -7.67
CA GLN A 93 -2.70 5.60 -7.39
C GLN A 93 -1.81 5.29 -8.61
N GLN A 94 -1.96 4.12 -9.24
CA GLN A 94 -1.22 3.75 -10.45
C GLN A 94 -1.53 4.67 -11.63
N SER A 95 -2.81 5.00 -11.86
CA SER A 95 -3.21 5.87 -12.97
C SER A 95 -2.72 7.30 -12.77
N LEU A 96 -2.71 7.79 -11.54
CA LEU A 96 -2.16 9.10 -11.22
C LEU A 96 -0.64 9.14 -11.38
N LEU A 97 0.07 8.09 -10.91
CA LEU A 97 1.50 7.96 -11.13
C LEU A 97 1.84 7.92 -12.63
N LYS A 98 1.04 7.19 -13.41
CA LYS A 98 1.16 7.16 -14.87
C LYS A 98 1.03 8.55 -15.48
N ALA A 99 0.03 9.33 -15.08
CA ALA A 99 -0.17 10.70 -15.54
C ALA A 99 1.00 11.63 -15.15
N MET A 100 1.56 11.45 -13.95
CA MET A 100 2.76 12.19 -13.52
C MET A 100 3.97 11.86 -14.39
N ILE A 101 4.25 10.58 -14.64
CA ILE A 101 5.36 10.15 -15.49
C ILE A 101 5.17 10.67 -16.92
N GLU A 102 3.97 10.54 -17.48
CA GLU A 102 3.67 11.04 -18.83
C GLU A 102 3.95 12.55 -18.95
N GLN A 103 3.51 13.33 -17.97
CA GLN A 103 3.76 14.77 -17.95
C GLN A 103 5.24 15.10 -17.79
N LEU A 104 5.97 14.35 -16.97
CA LEU A 104 7.43 14.50 -16.82
C LEU A 104 8.18 14.23 -18.13
N LEU A 105 7.78 13.19 -18.86
CA LEU A 105 8.39 12.85 -20.15
C LEU A 105 8.12 13.90 -21.24
N GLN A 106 7.07 14.71 -21.09
CA GLN A 106 6.75 15.81 -21.99
C GLN A 106 7.51 17.11 -21.68
N LEU A 107 8.26 17.17 -20.57
CA LEU A 107 9.05 18.36 -20.23
C LEU A 107 10.20 18.53 -21.22
N LYS A 108 9.97 19.33 -22.25
CA LYS A 108 10.93 19.56 -23.35
C LYS A 108 12.19 20.35 -22.94
N ASN A 109 12.24 20.87 -21.73
CA ASN A 109 13.35 21.69 -21.26
C ASN A 109 14.32 20.89 -20.38
N VAL A 110 15.37 20.39 -20.98
CA VAL A 110 16.47 19.68 -20.29
C VAL A 110 17.02 20.48 -19.10
N THR A 111 16.98 21.82 -19.15
CA THR A 111 17.41 22.70 -18.05
C THR A 111 16.61 22.52 -16.76
N LYS A 112 15.35 22.10 -16.84
CA LYS A 112 14.51 21.82 -15.67
C LYS A 112 14.72 20.44 -15.06
N ILE A 113 15.34 19.50 -15.80
CA ILE A 113 15.59 18.14 -15.28
C ILE A 113 16.49 18.17 -14.06
N GLY A 114 17.54 19.00 -14.09
CA GLY A 114 18.45 19.14 -12.94
C GLY A 114 17.78 19.73 -11.71
N ASP A 115 16.91 20.71 -11.88
CA ASP A 115 16.14 21.30 -10.77
C ASP A 115 15.13 20.29 -10.23
N PHE A 116 14.44 19.58 -11.11
CA PHE A 116 13.53 18.50 -10.74
C PHE A 116 14.23 17.36 -10.00
N ALA A 117 15.37 16.87 -10.51
CA ALA A 117 16.16 15.83 -9.86
C ALA A 117 16.63 16.27 -8.46
N ARG A 118 16.93 17.56 -8.26
CA ARG A 118 17.27 18.10 -6.95
C ARG A 118 16.07 18.08 -5.99
N VAL A 119 14.86 18.42 -6.47
CA VAL A 119 13.64 18.33 -5.68
C VAL A 119 13.37 16.88 -5.31
N VAL A 120 13.47 15.94 -6.26
CA VAL A 120 13.33 14.51 -5.99
C VAL A 120 14.32 14.05 -4.92
N LYS A 121 15.61 14.36 -5.10
CA LYS A 121 16.67 13.97 -4.14
C LYS A 121 16.40 14.49 -2.73
N ASN A 122 15.84 15.67 -2.59
CA ASN A 122 15.60 16.27 -1.27
C ASN A 122 14.34 15.73 -0.58
N ASN A 123 13.47 15.07 -1.33
CA ASN A 123 12.14 14.64 -0.87
C ASN A 123 11.94 13.12 -0.95
N VAL A 124 12.93 12.36 -1.39
CA VAL A 124 12.85 10.90 -1.44
C VAL A 124 14.09 10.28 -0.81
N THR A 125 13.89 9.13 -0.19
CA THR A 125 14.99 8.29 0.28
C THR A 125 15.32 7.27 -0.80
N SER A 126 16.57 7.25 -1.26
CA SER A 126 17.02 6.33 -2.30
C SER A 126 18.51 6.03 -2.13
N ASP A 127 18.91 4.86 -2.56
CA ASP A 127 20.32 4.47 -2.75
C ASP A 127 20.90 4.97 -4.09
N LEU A 128 20.08 5.57 -4.97
CA LEU A 128 20.53 6.29 -6.14
C LEU A 128 21.28 7.57 -5.75
N THR A 129 22.45 7.78 -6.34
CA THR A 129 23.15 9.07 -6.28
C THR A 129 22.41 10.13 -7.10
N PHE A 130 22.71 11.40 -6.86
CA PHE A 130 22.13 12.50 -7.66
C PHE A 130 22.49 12.38 -9.14
N GLU A 131 23.71 11.99 -9.44
CA GLU A 131 24.24 11.79 -10.79
C GLU A 131 23.48 10.67 -11.52
N GLU A 132 23.22 9.57 -10.84
CA GLU A 132 22.41 8.45 -11.38
C GLU A 132 20.96 8.88 -11.61
N MET A 133 20.33 9.57 -10.67
CA MET A 133 18.97 10.12 -10.86
C MET A 133 18.91 11.03 -12.07
N LEU A 134 19.91 11.91 -12.22
CA LEU A 134 20.00 12.83 -13.36
C LEU A 134 20.22 12.07 -14.68
N TRP A 135 21.09 11.06 -14.64
CA TRP A 135 21.37 10.21 -15.81
C TRP A 135 20.12 9.46 -16.26
N PHE A 136 19.44 8.73 -15.35
CA PHE A 136 18.19 8.02 -15.65
C PHE A 136 17.11 8.97 -16.17
N GLY A 137 16.91 10.11 -15.52
CA GLY A 137 15.93 11.11 -15.95
C GLY A 137 16.24 11.67 -17.34
N SER A 138 17.52 11.97 -17.62
CA SER A 138 17.94 12.46 -18.93
C SER A 138 17.79 11.38 -20.01
N GLN A 139 18.15 10.12 -19.72
CA GLN A 139 17.96 9.01 -20.65
C GLN A 139 16.48 8.78 -20.95
N ALA A 140 15.61 8.85 -19.95
CA ALA A 140 14.17 8.71 -20.15
C ALA A 140 13.62 9.78 -21.12
N VAL A 141 14.01 11.04 -20.93
CA VAL A 141 13.52 12.15 -21.77
C VAL A 141 14.21 12.18 -23.14
N MET A 142 15.55 12.10 -23.20
CA MET A 142 16.31 12.17 -24.45
C MET A 142 16.25 10.87 -25.26
N GLY A 143 16.15 9.73 -24.57
CA GLY A 143 15.99 8.41 -25.20
C GLY A 143 14.57 8.19 -25.75
N GLY A 144 13.66 9.15 -25.54
CA GLY A 144 12.30 9.08 -26.08
C GLY A 144 11.43 8.02 -25.39
N LEU A 145 11.66 7.77 -24.11
CA LEU A 145 10.77 6.90 -23.33
C LEU A 145 9.33 7.40 -23.47
N LYS A 146 8.44 6.54 -23.84
CA LYS A 146 7.01 6.81 -23.95
C LYS A 146 6.29 6.10 -22.81
N ILE A 147 5.17 6.67 -22.38
CA ILE A 147 4.37 6.07 -21.32
C ILE A 147 3.83 4.68 -21.68
N GLU A 148 3.68 4.38 -22.96
CA GLU A 148 3.27 3.06 -23.44
C GLU A 148 4.35 1.98 -23.18
N ASN A 149 5.61 2.40 -22.95
CA ASN A 149 6.70 1.51 -22.58
C ASN A 149 6.81 1.27 -21.07
N VAL A 150 5.94 1.90 -20.26
CA VAL A 150 5.91 1.76 -18.81
C VAL A 150 4.71 0.90 -18.44
N ASN A 151 4.96 -0.34 -18.00
CA ASN A 151 3.93 -1.24 -17.54
C ASN A 151 3.70 -1.08 -16.05
N PHE A 152 2.43 -0.96 -15.68
CA PHE A 152 1.98 -0.95 -14.30
C PHE A 152 1.24 -2.27 -14.03
N VAL A 153 1.79 -3.06 -13.13
CA VAL A 153 1.20 -4.34 -12.78
C VAL A 153 0.87 -4.36 -11.29
N THR A 154 -0.21 -5.02 -10.95
CA THR A 154 -0.55 -5.32 -9.56
C THR A 154 -0.19 -6.78 -9.30
N MET A 155 0.49 -7.06 -8.20
CA MET A 155 0.78 -8.43 -7.81
C MET A 155 -0.51 -9.26 -7.79
N PRO A 156 -0.57 -10.36 -8.51
CA PRO A 156 -1.72 -11.28 -8.46
C PRO A 156 -1.95 -11.76 -7.05
N ASN A 157 -3.17 -11.61 -6.58
CA ASN A 157 -3.48 -11.84 -5.16
C ASN A 157 -4.87 -12.41 -4.95
N THR A 158 -5.06 -12.97 -3.77
CA THR A 158 -6.35 -13.49 -3.30
C THR A 158 -6.55 -13.05 -1.86
N ASN A 159 -7.77 -12.65 -1.53
CA ASN A 159 -8.14 -12.37 -0.15
C ASN A 159 -8.28 -13.67 0.63
N LYS A 160 -7.61 -13.78 1.75
CA LYS A 160 -7.66 -14.91 2.68
C LYS A 160 -7.94 -14.43 4.09
N SER A 161 -8.78 -15.17 4.79
CA SER A 161 -9.00 -14.96 6.21
C SER A 161 -8.07 -15.87 7.00
N CYS A 162 -7.29 -15.31 7.93
CA CYS A 162 -6.34 -16.02 8.75
C CYS A 162 -6.42 -15.50 10.19
N TYR A 163 -6.21 -16.40 11.16
CA TYR A 163 -6.23 -16.00 12.56
C TYR A 163 -4.98 -15.19 12.93
N SER A 164 -5.19 -13.98 13.40
CA SER A 164 -4.12 -13.13 13.89
C SER A 164 -3.86 -13.39 15.38
N ARG A 165 -2.64 -13.80 15.72
CA ARG A 165 -2.21 -13.96 17.11
C ARG A 165 -2.05 -12.64 17.84
N VAL A 166 -1.83 -11.56 17.11
CA VAL A 166 -1.70 -10.20 17.68
C VAL A 166 -3.07 -9.65 18.06
N TYR A 167 -4.04 -9.81 17.18
CA TYR A 167 -5.38 -9.28 17.39
C TYR A 167 -6.35 -10.29 18.02
N HIS A 168 -5.93 -11.53 18.21
CA HIS A 168 -6.74 -12.65 18.74
C HIS A 168 -8.08 -12.85 18.03
N ARG A 169 -8.11 -12.59 16.71
CA ARG A 169 -9.29 -12.73 15.86
C ARG A 169 -8.93 -13.03 14.41
N MET A 170 -9.93 -13.45 13.64
CA MET A 170 -9.77 -13.58 12.20
C MET A 170 -9.54 -12.21 11.57
N GLN A 171 -8.57 -12.12 10.68
CA GLN A 171 -8.23 -10.94 9.90
C GLN A 171 -8.23 -11.29 8.42
N SER A 172 -8.62 -10.34 7.58
CA SER A 172 -8.49 -10.48 6.14
C SER A 172 -7.08 -10.06 5.72
N TYR A 173 -6.41 -10.95 5.00
CA TYR A 173 -5.10 -10.72 4.42
C TYR A 173 -5.17 -10.84 2.91
N VAL A 174 -4.29 -10.11 2.23
CA VAL A 174 -4.04 -10.26 0.80
C VAL A 174 -2.81 -11.16 0.65
N THR A 175 -3.01 -12.33 0.05
CA THR A 175 -1.92 -13.27 -0.21
C THR A 175 -1.61 -13.35 -1.69
N PRO A 176 -0.34 -13.50 -2.11
CA PRO A 176 0.01 -13.69 -3.49
C PRO A 176 -0.66 -14.94 -4.10
N ASN A 177 -1.08 -14.84 -5.35
CA ASN A 177 -1.40 -16.02 -6.13
C ASN A 177 -0.08 -16.56 -6.70
N ALA A 178 0.39 -17.68 -6.16
CA ALA A 178 1.75 -18.16 -6.37
C ALA A 178 2.09 -18.41 -7.85
N GLN A 179 1.21 -19.11 -8.59
CA GLN A 179 1.46 -19.41 -9.99
C GLN A 179 1.41 -18.17 -10.87
N GLU A 180 0.41 -17.32 -10.68
CA GLU A 180 0.29 -16.08 -11.45
C GLU A 180 1.44 -15.11 -11.15
N LEU A 181 1.93 -15.08 -9.90
CA LEU A 181 3.11 -14.30 -9.54
C LEU A 181 4.38 -14.83 -10.21
N LEU A 182 4.57 -16.15 -10.24
CA LEU A 182 5.70 -16.76 -10.94
C LEU A 182 5.66 -16.42 -12.45
N ASP A 183 4.47 -16.49 -13.05
CA ASP A 183 4.29 -16.15 -14.47
C ASP A 183 4.57 -14.65 -14.72
N LEU A 184 4.10 -13.76 -13.82
CA LEU A 184 4.38 -12.33 -13.87
C LEU A 184 5.88 -12.04 -13.76
N VAL A 185 6.56 -12.66 -12.78
CA VAL A 185 8.02 -12.52 -12.62
C VAL A 185 8.75 -12.95 -13.89
N ASN A 186 8.43 -14.11 -14.42
CA ASN A 186 9.12 -14.66 -15.56
C ASN A 186 8.88 -13.94 -16.88
N ASN A 187 7.74 -13.25 -17.04
CA ASN A 187 7.36 -12.64 -18.31
C ASN A 187 7.55 -11.11 -18.31
N GLU A 188 7.47 -10.47 -17.14
CA GLU A 188 7.39 -9.00 -17.08
C GLU A 188 8.49 -8.38 -16.19
N LEU A 189 8.96 -9.08 -15.14
CA LEU A 189 9.80 -8.46 -14.12
C LEU A 189 11.26 -8.92 -14.17
N SER A 190 11.50 -10.20 -14.49
CA SER A 190 12.85 -10.78 -14.45
C SER A 190 13.75 -10.19 -15.52
N PRO A 191 14.95 -9.68 -15.15
CA PRO A 191 15.97 -9.27 -16.10
C PRO A 191 16.80 -10.44 -16.65
N PHE A 192 16.55 -11.68 -16.17
CA PHE A 192 17.35 -12.86 -16.50
C PHE A 192 16.72 -13.66 -17.63
N VAL A 193 17.59 -14.37 -18.36
CA VAL A 193 17.17 -15.27 -19.44
C VAL A 193 16.61 -16.56 -18.88
N GLU A 194 17.22 -17.05 -17.79
CA GLU A 194 16.78 -18.24 -17.08
C GLU A 194 15.45 -17.98 -16.38
N LYS A 195 14.54 -18.93 -16.51
CA LYS A 195 13.23 -18.86 -15.86
C LYS A 195 13.34 -19.25 -14.38
N PHE A 196 12.72 -18.45 -13.54
CA PHE A 196 12.51 -18.80 -12.15
C PHE A 196 11.53 -19.96 -12.01
N THR A 197 11.70 -20.72 -10.94
CA THR A 197 10.79 -21.79 -10.50
C THR A 197 10.14 -21.37 -9.19
N MET A 198 9.12 -22.12 -8.76
CA MET A 198 8.46 -21.86 -7.48
C MET A 198 9.39 -21.93 -6.27
N ARG A 199 10.56 -22.59 -6.39
CA ARG A 199 11.54 -22.70 -5.33
C ARG A 199 12.44 -21.47 -5.18
N ASP A 200 12.48 -20.65 -6.20
CA ASP A 200 13.28 -19.44 -6.23
C ASP A 200 12.53 -18.24 -5.62
N LEU A 201 11.20 -18.37 -5.46
CA LEU A 201 10.31 -17.37 -4.89
C LEU A 201 9.83 -17.82 -3.51
N ASP A 202 9.90 -16.95 -2.51
CA ASP A 202 9.41 -17.23 -1.16
C ASP A 202 7.98 -16.68 -0.98
N ILE A 203 7.02 -17.43 -1.50
CA ILE A 203 5.61 -17.01 -1.57
C ILE A 203 4.82 -17.60 -0.41
N MET A 204 4.24 -16.73 0.40
CA MET A 204 3.42 -17.08 1.54
C MET A 204 2.05 -17.61 1.10
N SER A 205 1.60 -18.66 1.77
CA SER A 205 0.29 -19.28 1.58
C SER A 205 -0.41 -19.51 2.91
N VAL A 206 -1.73 -19.38 2.92
CA VAL A 206 -2.58 -19.79 4.05
C VAL A 206 -3.18 -21.14 3.72
N ASN A 207 -2.85 -22.13 4.55
CA ASN A 207 -3.32 -23.50 4.42
C ASN A 207 -4.79 -23.62 4.82
N SER A 208 -5.40 -24.79 4.54
CA SER A 208 -6.82 -25.03 4.83
C SER A 208 -7.16 -24.99 6.31
N ASP A 209 -6.19 -25.28 7.19
CA ASP A 209 -6.33 -25.20 8.64
C ASP A 209 -6.05 -23.80 9.21
N GLY A 210 -5.73 -22.81 8.33
CA GLY A 210 -5.38 -21.44 8.70
C GLY A 210 -3.92 -21.25 9.10
N SER A 211 -3.10 -22.31 9.07
CA SER A 211 -1.65 -22.18 9.23
C SER A 211 -1.01 -21.48 8.04
N VAL A 212 0.21 -21.00 8.21
CA VAL A 212 0.93 -20.25 7.17
C VAL A 212 2.19 -21.02 6.79
N SER A 213 2.44 -21.13 5.50
CA SER A 213 3.66 -21.71 4.93
C SER A 213 4.15 -20.89 3.75
N SER A 214 5.41 -21.12 3.36
CA SER A 214 5.96 -20.49 2.15
C SER A 214 6.42 -21.53 1.13
N SER A 215 6.52 -21.13 -0.15
CA SER A 215 6.90 -22.02 -1.25
C SER A 215 8.29 -22.63 -1.10
N THR A 216 9.18 -21.94 -0.38
CA THR A 216 10.55 -22.42 -0.07
C THR A 216 10.62 -23.25 1.21
N GLY A 217 9.56 -23.29 2.02
CA GLY A 217 9.58 -23.84 3.37
C GLY A 217 10.34 -22.98 4.38
N HIS A 218 10.72 -21.75 4.02
CA HIS A 218 11.42 -20.82 4.92
C HIS A 218 10.54 -20.37 6.08
N VAL A 219 9.26 -20.22 5.86
CA VAL A 219 8.27 -19.88 6.88
C VAL A 219 7.24 -20.99 6.98
N GLU A 220 7.14 -21.54 8.19
CA GLU A 220 6.08 -22.47 8.58
C GLU A 220 5.54 -22.03 9.94
N ASP A 221 4.30 -21.58 9.99
CA ASP A 221 3.65 -21.13 11.21
C ASP A 221 2.32 -21.85 11.45
N SER A 222 2.42 -23.05 12.05
CA SER A 222 1.25 -23.80 12.49
C SER A 222 0.46 -23.11 13.60
N LYS A 223 1.07 -22.16 14.32
CA LYS A 223 0.41 -21.38 15.38
C LYS A 223 -0.50 -20.28 14.82
N ALA A 224 -0.44 -19.98 13.52
CA ALA A 224 -1.38 -19.10 12.86
C ALA A 224 -2.76 -19.76 12.68
N ALA A 225 -2.86 -21.08 12.81
CA ALA A 225 -4.15 -21.77 12.79
C ALA A 225 -5.06 -21.25 13.90
N GLN A 226 -6.35 -21.14 13.57
CA GLN A 226 -7.35 -20.74 14.55
C GLN A 226 -7.37 -21.77 15.69
N PRO A 227 -7.35 -21.34 16.97
CA PRO A 227 -7.48 -22.26 18.09
C PRO A 227 -8.77 -23.08 17.95
N GLN A 228 -8.65 -24.38 17.94
CA GLN A 228 -9.83 -25.23 17.95
C GLN A 228 -10.49 -25.11 19.31
N ASN A 229 -11.74 -24.66 19.35
CA ASN A 229 -12.55 -24.75 20.55
C ASN A 229 -12.80 -26.23 20.78
N HIS A 230 -12.02 -26.85 21.64
CA HIS A 230 -12.37 -28.13 22.21
C HIS A 230 -13.62 -27.93 23.09
N HIS A 231 -14.79 -28.04 22.49
CA HIS A 231 -15.95 -28.41 23.29
C HIS A 231 -15.68 -29.79 23.83
N SER A 232 -15.18 -29.84 25.05
CA SER A 232 -15.22 -31.05 25.86
C SER A 232 -16.70 -31.43 26.03
N SER A 233 -17.15 -32.33 25.23
CA SER A 233 -18.41 -33.03 25.44
C SER A 233 -18.25 -33.89 26.71
N SER A 234 -18.43 -33.30 27.87
CA SER A 234 -18.68 -34.04 29.07
C SER A 234 -20.13 -34.49 29.09
N GLY A 235 -20.27 -35.78 28.91
CA GLY A 235 -21.29 -36.70 29.31
C GLY A 235 -22.71 -36.23 29.60
N SER A 236 -23.57 -36.81 28.83
CA SER A 236 -24.79 -37.52 29.23
C SER A 236 -25.39 -37.15 30.59
N GLN A 237 -26.59 -36.56 30.55
CA GLN A 237 -27.70 -37.15 31.32
C GLN A 237 -29.07 -36.71 30.75
N THR A 238 -29.87 -37.72 30.63
CA THR A 238 -31.29 -37.81 30.32
C THR A 238 -32.17 -36.84 31.11
N GLY A 239 -33.12 -36.22 30.43
CA GLY A 239 -34.26 -35.53 31.08
C GLY A 239 -35.28 -35.01 30.05
N THR A 240 -36.36 -35.72 30.00
CA THR A 240 -37.62 -35.54 29.30
C THR A 240 -38.23 -34.17 29.34
N GLY A 241 -38.84 -33.75 28.16
CA GLY A 241 -40.10 -32.99 28.06
C GLY A 241 -40.00 -31.50 27.96
N ASP A 242 -40.43 -30.91 26.98
CA ASP A 242 -41.77 -30.40 26.64
C ASP A 242 -41.71 -29.34 25.52
N SER A 243 -42.74 -29.28 24.78
CA SER A 243 -43.06 -28.48 23.60
C SER A 243 -43.04 -26.99 23.82
N GLY A 244 -42.68 -26.21 22.77
CA GLY A 244 -43.07 -24.80 22.71
C GLY A 244 -42.41 -23.94 21.64
N THR A 245 -43.10 -23.85 20.50
CA THR A 245 -43.32 -22.65 19.67
C THR A 245 -42.15 -21.87 19.03
N THR A 246 -42.14 -21.91 17.72
CA THR A 246 -41.63 -20.99 16.72
C THR A 246 -41.56 -19.52 17.10
N THR A 247 -40.41 -18.89 16.88
CA THR A 247 -40.30 -17.53 16.34
C THR A 247 -38.97 -17.34 15.60
N ASP A 248 -39.11 -16.84 14.39
CA ASP A 248 -38.08 -16.45 13.45
C ASP A 248 -37.22 -15.29 14.01
N PRO A 249 -35.92 -15.32 13.93
CA PRO A 249 -35.08 -14.14 14.18
C PRO A 249 -34.56 -13.55 12.89
N GLY A 250 -34.96 -12.32 12.67
CA GLY A 250 -34.52 -11.46 11.62
C GLY A 250 -33.03 -11.21 11.58
N THR A 251 -32.58 -10.97 10.36
CA THR A 251 -31.51 -10.12 9.87
C THR A 251 -30.42 -9.74 10.86
N ALA A 252 -29.29 -10.37 10.72
CA ALA A 252 -28.03 -9.93 11.31
C ALA A 252 -27.41 -8.84 10.42
N THR A 253 -27.38 -7.63 10.93
CA THR A 253 -26.60 -6.51 10.41
C THR A 253 -25.11 -6.77 10.63
N ASP A 254 -24.35 -6.66 9.56
CA ASP A 254 -22.87 -6.71 9.52
C ASP A 254 -22.28 -5.53 10.33
N PRO A 255 -21.43 -5.74 11.32
CA PRO A 255 -20.72 -4.65 11.98
C PRO A 255 -19.48 -4.26 11.17
N GLY A 256 -19.53 -3.02 10.66
CA GLY A 256 -18.44 -2.38 9.92
C GLY A 256 -17.07 -2.54 10.56
N ASN A 257 -16.13 -2.89 9.73
CA ASN A 257 -14.71 -2.98 10.02
C ASN A 257 -14.10 -1.57 10.20
N THR A 258 -13.99 -1.09 11.41
CA THR A 258 -13.15 0.06 11.77
C THR A 258 -11.83 -0.47 12.30
N GLY A 259 -10.85 -0.56 11.44
CA GLY A 259 -9.48 -0.93 11.80
C GLY A 259 -8.53 0.20 11.48
N ASP A 260 -8.47 1.21 12.34
CA ASP A 260 -7.41 2.20 12.34
C ASP A 260 -6.10 1.58 12.81
N ASN A 261 -5.11 1.62 11.94
CA ASN A 261 -3.75 1.24 12.28
C ASN A 261 -2.94 2.52 12.55
N SER A 262 -3.07 3.08 13.76
CA SER A 262 -2.15 4.10 14.28
C SER A 262 -1.06 3.41 15.09
N GLY A 263 0.05 3.10 14.45
CA GLY A 263 1.28 2.72 15.12
C GLY A 263 1.94 3.95 15.73
N THR A 264 1.66 4.25 16.97
CA THR A 264 2.43 5.20 17.79
C THR A 264 3.68 4.47 18.28
N THR A 265 4.83 4.79 17.69
CA THR A 265 6.12 4.55 18.32
C THR A 265 6.32 5.60 19.40
N VAL A 266 6.31 5.17 20.63
CA VAL A 266 6.71 5.98 21.78
C VAL A 266 8.22 5.90 21.90
N ASP A 267 8.89 7.03 21.72
CA ASP A 267 10.32 7.20 22.02
C ASP A 267 10.47 7.48 23.52
N PRO A 268 11.27 6.75 24.29
CA PRO A 268 11.53 7.04 25.68
C PRO A 268 12.76 7.93 25.85
N GLY A 269 12.50 9.18 26.23
CA GLY A 269 13.33 9.87 27.22
C GLY A 269 14.68 10.39 26.81
N ASN A 270 14.78 11.69 26.74
CA ASN A 270 16.00 12.36 27.21
C ASN A 270 15.63 13.56 28.10
N THR A 271 15.79 13.36 29.41
CA THR A 271 15.85 14.41 30.40
C THR A 271 17.27 14.98 30.42
N GLY A 272 17.38 16.28 30.22
CA GLY A 272 18.67 16.98 30.38
C GLY A 272 18.41 18.47 30.59
N ASP A 273 18.29 18.86 31.86
CA ASP A 273 18.48 20.24 32.34
C ASP A 273 19.70 20.91 31.71
N ASN A 274 19.59 22.16 31.34
CA ASN A 274 20.44 23.17 31.97
C ASN A 274 20.01 24.62 31.69
N SER A 275 19.92 25.32 32.77
CA SER A 275 19.73 26.73 33.01
C SER A 275 20.89 27.63 32.51
N GLY A 276 20.56 28.89 32.24
CA GLY A 276 21.46 30.04 32.41
C GLY A 276 21.62 30.86 31.14
N GLY A 277 20.99 32.01 31.00
CA GLY A 277 21.53 33.20 31.57
C GLY A 277 21.84 34.27 30.57
N THR A 278 21.06 35.38 30.60
CA THR A 278 21.45 36.80 30.45
C THR A 278 21.92 37.36 29.10
N THR A 279 21.05 38.23 28.52
CA THR A 279 21.25 39.67 28.15
C THR A 279 22.50 40.08 27.34
N VAL A 280 22.37 40.85 26.32
CA VAL A 280 22.26 42.32 26.13
C VAL A 280 22.45 42.65 24.64
N ASP A 281 21.59 43.56 24.16
CA ASP A 281 21.71 44.42 22.97
C ASP A 281 23.00 45.31 23.03
N PRO A 282 23.36 45.98 21.94
CA PRO A 282 22.59 46.69 20.93
C PRO A 282 22.72 46.23 19.52
#